data_4197d4b128f72c7cd138e9055dea2e11
#
_entry.id   4197d4b128f72c7cd138e9055dea2e11
#
_cell.length_a   1.000
_cell.length_b   1.000
_cell.length_c   1.000
_cell.angle_alpha   90.00
_cell.angle_beta   90.00
_cell.angle_gamma   90.00
#
_symmetry.space_group_name_H-M   'P 1'
#
loop_
_entity.id
_entity.type
_entity.pdbx_description
1 polymer ?
#
loop_
_entity_poly.entity_id
_entity_poly.type
_entity_poly.pdbx_seq_one_letter_code
_entity_poly.pdbx_strand_id
1 'polypeptide(L)'
;MIRTSTEAPTTNQPLIRTAQSEHTSVVRSFFTAAARLDRFGFGMLRLGLVIVLCWIGGLKAANYEAEGIVPFVANSPFMNFFYHHPGPEYRQQNPAGGLNIASHEWNESNGTYVFSYGLGLVIVSLGILIALHPLFPQAAAVGSFLVILMACTTLSFLITTPEAWVSGPGNSAYGFPFLALPGLLVVKDSIMLGAAILTMADSAETYLQKIGAAN
;
A
#
# COMPACT_ATOMS: atom_id res chain seq x y z
N MET A 1 -79.21 17.27 -24.05
CA MET A 1 -78.26 16.29 -24.65
C MET A 1 -77.00 16.35 -23.81
N ILE A 2 -76.84 15.47 -22.84
CA ILE A 2 -75.74 15.41 -21.89
C ILE A 2 -74.90 14.19 -22.33
N ARG A 3 -73.66 14.43 -22.75
CA ARG A 3 -72.67 13.35 -23.02
C ARG A 3 -71.84 13.14 -21.78
N THR A 4 -72.06 12.01 -21.13
CA THR A 4 -71.23 11.51 -20.05
C THR A 4 -70.04 10.77 -20.67
N SER A 5 -68.83 11.33 -20.51
CA SER A 5 -67.60 10.65 -20.84
C SER A 5 -67.26 9.69 -19.72
N THR A 6 -67.26 8.40 -19.97
CA THR A 6 -66.81 7.35 -19.07
C THR A 6 -65.30 7.20 -19.23
N GLU A 7 -64.54 7.72 -18.29
CA GLU A 7 -63.12 7.40 -18.19
C GLU A 7 -62.96 5.98 -17.64
N ALA A 8 -62.24 5.14 -18.37
CA ALA A 8 -61.84 3.80 -17.97
C ALA A 8 -60.77 3.87 -16.89
N PRO A 9 -60.82 3.07 -15.80
CA PRO A 9 -59.84 3.12 -14.77
C PRO A 9 -58.53 2.46 -15.28
N THR A 10 -57.42 3.21 -15.24
CA THR A 10 -56.08 2.71 -15.49
C THR A 10 -55.59 1.76 -14.39
N THR A 11 -55.78 0.45 -14.61
CA THR A 11 -55.54 -0.66 -13.68
C THR A 11 -54.04 -0.98 -13.42
N ASN A 12 -53.10 -0.22 -13.95
CA ASN A 12 -51.66 -0.57 -13.91
C ASN A 12 -50.84 0.18 -12.86
N GLN A 13 -51.41 1.09 -12.08
CA GLN A 13 -50.65 1.85 -11.08
C GLN A 13 -50.20 1.07 -9.82
N PRO A 14 -50.91 0.10 -9.27
CA PRO A 14 -50.48 -0.61 -8.05
C PRO A 14 -49.27 -1.55 -8.30
N LEU A 15 -49.21 -2.21 -9.45
CA LEU A 15 -48.11 -3.15 -9.77
C LEU A 15 -46.75 -2.45 -10.00
N ILE A 16 -46.77 -1.27 -10.58
CA ILE A 16 -45.51 -0.48 -10.78
C ILE A 16 -45.00 0.04 -9.44
N ARG A 17 -45.88 0.45 -8.53
CA ARG A 17 -45.54 0.93 -7.20
C ARG A 17 -44.94 -0.17 -6.29
N THR A 18 -45.46 -1.39 -6.36
CA THR A 18 -44.92 -2.51 -5.58
C THR A 18 -43.54 -2.97 -6.10
N ALA A 19 -43.35 -3.09 -7.40
CA ALA A 19 -42.06 -3.44 -7.99
C ALA A 19 -40.98 -2.38 -7.69
N GLN A 20 -41.35 -1.11 -7.70
CA GLN A 20 -40.43 -0.01 -7.39
C GLN A 20 -40.05 0.06 -5.89
N SER A 21 -40.99 -0.31 -4.99
CA SER A 21 -40.75 -0.37 -3.56
C SER A 21 -39.88 -1.56 -3.18
N GLU A 22 -40.05 -2.72 -3.83
CA GLU A 22 -39.22 -3.90 -3.62
C GLU A 22 -37.76 -3.68 -4.11
N HIS A 23 -37.59 -3.09 -5.29
CA HIS A 23 -36.26 -2.77 -5.82
C HIS A 23 -35.51 -1.78 -4.89
N THR A 24 -36.22 -0.76 -4.38
CA THR A 24 -35.66 0.21 -3.43
C THR A 24 -35.29 -0.47 -2.11
N SER A 25 -36.07 -1.45 -1.65
CA SER A 25 -35.82 -2.24 -0.45
C SER A 25 -34.58 -3.12 -0.57
N VAL A 26 -34.40 -3.83 -1.68
CA VAL A 26 -33.21 -4.67 -1.94
C VAL A 26 -31.93 -3.82 -2.02
N VAL A 27 -31.98 -2.72 -2.77
CA VAL A 27 -30.86 -1.78 -2.86
C VAL A 27 -30.48 -1.22 -1.50
N ARG A 28 -31.46 -0.78 -0.71
CA ARG A 28 -31.24 -0.28 0.65
C ARG A 28 -30.64 -1.36 1.56
N SER A 29 -31.12 -2.59 1.48
CA SER A 29 -30.59 -3.72 2.26
C SER A 29 -29.14 -4.02 1.92
N PHE A 30 -28.78 -3.99 0.62
CA PHE A 30 -27.40 -4.15 0.17
C PHE A 30 -26.48 -3.06 0.75
N PHE A 31 -26.86 -1.79 0.61
CA PHE A 31 -26.05 -0.68 1.15
C PHE A 31 -25.97 -0.71 2.68
N THR A 32 -27.03 -1.10 3.36
CA THR A 32 -27.00 -1.26 4.82
C THR A 32 -26.06 -2.39 5.25
N ALA A 33 -26.06 -3.52 4.54
CA ALA A 33 -25.13 -4.61 4.79
C ALA A 33 -23.69 -4.22 4.49
N ALA A 34 -23.45 -3.55 3.36
CA ALA A 34 -22.12 -3.05 2.97
C ALA A 34 -21.56 -2.04 4.00
N ALA A 35 -22.41 -1.13 4.51
CA ALA A 35 -22.00 -0.17 5.52
C ALA A 35 -21.58 -0.80 6.87
N ARG A 36 -21.99 -2.03 7.13
CA ARG A 36 -21.62 -2.78 8.36
C ARG A 36 -20.28 -3.50 8.23
N LEU A 37 -19.64 -3.46 7.05
CA LEU A 37 -18.35 -4.11 6.81
C LEU A 37 -17.15 -3.25 7.22
N ASP A 38 -17.36 -2.06 7.73
CA ASP A 38 -16.32 -1.11 8.14
C ASP A 38 -15.30 -1.74 9.09
N ARG A 39 -15.76 -2.30 10.23
CA ARG A 39 -14.88 -2.95 11.21
C ARG A 39 -14.16 -4.17 10.66
N PHE A 40 -14.85 -4.98 9.87
CA PHE A 40 -14.25 -6.12 9.19
C PHE A 40 -13.19 -5.63 8.19
N GLY A 41 -13.49 -4.58 7.43
CA GLY A 41 -12.57 -3.95 6.49
C GLY A 41 -11.28 -3.44 7.16
N PHE A 42 -11.39 -2.76 8.32
CA PHE A 42 -10.21 -2.35 9.09
C PHE A 42 -9.38 -3.54 9.58
N GLY A 43 -10.02 -4.62 10.03
CA GLY A 43 -9.32 -5.85 10.41
C GLY A 43 -8.56 -6.47 9.25
N MET A 44 -9.19 -6.58 8.08
CA MET A 44 -8.57 -7.11 6.86
C MET A 44 -7.44 -6.21 6.35
N LEU A 45 -7.63 -4.90 6.40
CA LEU A 45 -6.60 -3.93 6.01
C LEU A 45 -5.35 -4.06 6.89
N ARG A 46 -5.53 -4.18 8.21
CA ARG A 46 -4.43 -4.39 9.17
C ARG A 46 -3.73 -5.72 8.94
N LEU A 47 -4.50 -6.79 8.77
CA LEU A 47 -3.94 -8.11 8.47
C LEU A 47 -3.12 -8.08 7.17
N GLY A 48 -3.64 -7.44 6.12
CA GLY A 48 -2.93 -7.25 4.86
C GLY A 48 -1.61 -6.52 5.03
N LEU A 49 -1.59 -5.41 5.79
CA LEU A 49 -0.36 -4.68 6.10
C LEU A 49 0.65 -5.56 6.83
N VAL A 50 0.23 -6.29 7.87
CA VAL A 50 1.10 -7.19 8.64
C VAL A 50 1.71 -8.27 7.74
N ILE A 51 0.89 -8.92 6.92
CA ILE A 51 1.36 -9.95 5.98
C ILE A 51 2.38 -9.36 5.01
N VAL A 52 2.08 -8.23 4.38
CA VAL A 52 2.96 -7.60 3.40
C VAL A 52 4.29 -7.19 4.04
N LEU A 53 4.25 -6.53 5.21
CA LEU A 53 5.45 -6.07 5.89
C LEU A 53 6.31 -7.24 6.38
N CYS A 54 5.72 -8.25 7.01
CA CYS A 54 6.47 -9.41 7.48
C CYS A 54 7.04 -10.23 6.32
N TRP A 55 6.29 -10.40 5.24
CA TRP A 55 6.73 -11.16 4.07
C TRP A 55 7.84 -10.43 3.31
N ILE A 56 7.61 -9.19 2.90
CA ILE A 56 8.61 -8.40 2.16
C ILE A 56 9.85 -8.13 3.01
N GLY A 57 9.65 -7.81 4.30
CA GLY A 57 10.77 -7.61 5.22
C GLY A 57 11.59 -8.88 5.41
N GLY A 58 10.95 -10.06 5.52
CA GLY A 58 11.63 -11.35 5.60
C GLY A 58 12.40 -11.69 4.33
N LEU A 59 11.86 -11.38 3.15
CA LEU A 59 12.54 -11.61 1.87
C LEU A 59 13.80 -10.75 1.70
N LYS A 60 13.97 -9.66 2.44
CA LYS A 60 15.20 -8.85 2.41
C LYS A 60 16.43 -9.61 2.93
N ALA A 61 16.24 -10.75 3.55
CA ALA A 61 17.32 -11.68 3.90
C ALA A 61 17.82 -12.50 2.69
N ALA A 62 17.14 -12.48 1.55
CA ALA A 62 17.56 -13.16 0.33
C ALA A 62 18.38 -12.22 -0.57
N ASN A 63 19.50 -12.73 -1.10
CA ASN A 63 20.39 -11.93 -1.97
C ASN A 63 19.69 -11.37 -3.19
N TYR A 64 18.77 -12.11 -3.80
CA TYR A 64 17.93 -11.65 -4.92
C TYR A 64 17.19 -10.35 -4.59
N GLU A 65 16.55 -10.29 -3.43
CA GLU A 65 15.80 -9.12 -2.99
C GLU A 65 16.73 -7.96 -2.59
N ALA A 66 17.89 -8.28 -2.00
CA ALA A 66 18.89 -7.29 -1.64
C ALA A 66 19.47 -6.59 -2.88
N GLU A 67 19.80 -7.35 -3.91
CA GLU A 67 20.31 -6.82 -5.18
C GLU A 67 19.23 -6.04 -5.95
N GLY A 68 17.97 -6.48 -5.86
CA GLY A 68 16.82 -5.84 -6.49
C GLY A 68 16.53 -4.40 -6.03
N ILE A 69 16.97 -4.03 -4.83
CA ILE A 69 16.76 -2.67 -4.30
C ILE A 69 17.91 -1.71 -4.57
N VAL A 70 19.04 -2.19 -5.11
CA VAL A 70 20.24 -1.36 -5.35
C VAL A 70 19.94 -0.10 -6.14
N PRO A 71 19.22 -0.13 -7.27
CA PRO A 71 18.91 1.10 -8.02
C PRO A 71 18.14 2.13 -7.20
N PHE A 72 17.23 1.70 -6.35
CA PHE A 72 16.41 2.58 -5.52
C PHE A 72 17.24 3.25 -4.43
N VAL A 73 18.05 2.47 -3.72
CA VAL A 73 18.88 2.96 -2.62
C VAL A 73 19.99 3.88 -3.16
N ALA A 74 20.66 3.48 -4.24
CA ALA A 74 21.75 4.24 -4.84
C ALA A 74 21.30 5.63 -5.37
N ASN A 75 20.08 5.74 -5.89
CA ASN A 75 19.55 7.01 -6.40
C ASN A 75 18.78 7.81 -5.32
N SER A 76 18.55 7.25 -4.13
CA SER A 76 17.78 7.93 -3.09
C SER A 76 18.64 8.91 -2.29
N PRO A 77 18.28 10.20 -2.19
CA PRO A 77 19.00 11.15 -1.34
C PRO A 77 18.85 10.81 0.16
N PHE A 78 17.89 9.97 0.52
CA PHE A 78 17.64 9.57 1.90
C PHE A 78 18.34 8.28 2.31
N MET A 79 18.89 7.50 1.34
CA MET A 79 19.41 6.16 1.61
C MET A 79 20.78 5.89 0.97
N ASN A 80 21.23 6.68 -0.01
CA ASN A 80 22.47 6.42 -0.75
C ASN A 80 23.71 6.36 0.14
N PHE A 81 23.70 7.05 1.28
CA PHE A 81 24.81 7.08 2.24
C PHE A 81 25.02 5.73 2.97
N PHE A 82 24.10 4.78 2.85
CA PHE A 82 24.29 3.42 3.36
C PHE A 82 25.19 2.56 2.47
N TYR A 83 25.39 2.96 1.21
CA TYR A 83 26.25 2.26 0.27
C TYR A 83 27.63 2.89 0.16
N HIS A 84 28.65 2.06 0.04
CA HIS A 84 30.02 2.54 -0.17
C HIS A 84 30.24 3.08 -1.57
N HIS A 85 29.48 2.55 -2.56
CA HIS A 85 29.55 2.93 -3.97
C HIS A 85 28.14 3.33 -4.49
N PRO A 86 27.59 4.48 -4.05
CA PRO A 86 26.23 4.91 -4.44
C PRO A 86 26.18 5.53 -5.85
N GLY A 87 27.30 5.59 -6.58
CA GLY A 87 27.40 6.22 -7.89
C GLY A 87 26.77 5.39 -9.02
N PRO A 88 26.86 5.87 -10.27
CA PRO A 88 26.28 5.19 -11.44
C PRO A 88 26.91 3.84 -11.75
N GLU A 89 27.98 3.46 -11.07
CA GLU A 89 28.70 2.20 -11.21
C GLU A 89 27.81 0.98 -11.01
N TYR A 90 26.79 1.08 -10.13
CA TYR A 90 25.83 -0.01 -9.91
C TYR A 90 25.13 -0.45 -11.20
N ARG A 91 25.00 0.43 -12.22
CA ARG A 91 24.35 0.09 -13.48
C ARG A 91 25.12 -0.94 -14.29
N GLN A 92 26.43 -0.99 -14.13
CA GLN A 92 27.29 -1.99 -14.76
C GLN A 92 27.35 -3.27 -13.95
N GLN A 93 27.36 -3.14 -12.64
CA GLN A 93 27.53 -4.25 -11.70
C GLN A 93 26.22 -4.94 -11.35
N ASN A 94 25.11 -4.21 -11.29
CA ASN A 94 23.80 -4.76 -10.94
C ASN A 94 22.70 -4.19 -11.87
N PRO A 95 22.75 -4.49 -13.18
CA PRO A 95 21.75 -4.02 -14.11
C PRO A 95 20.38 -4.65 -13.82
N ALA A 96 19.36 -3.83 -13.79
CA ALA A 96 17.95 -4.22 -13.76
C ALA A 96 17.44 -4.99 -12.52
N GLY A 97 18.13 -4.98 -11.40
CA GLY A 97 17.57 -5.47 -10.12
C GLY A 97 17.25 -6.97 -10.11
N GLY A 98 18.14 -7.79 -10.63
CA GLY A 98 18.07 -9.24 -10.56
C GLY A 98 19.31 -9.83 -9.91
N LEU A 99 19.22 -11.10 -9.48
CA LEU A 99 20.38 -11.82 -8.94
C LEU A 99 21.50 -11.92 -10.00
N ASN A 100 22.62 -11.30 -9.72
CA ASN A 100 23.81 -11.34 -10.57
C ASN A 100 24.99 -11.94 -9.80
N ILE A 101 25.19 -13.24 -9.97
CA ILE A 101 26.25 -13.99 -9.25
C ILE A 101 27.66 -13.42 -9.56
N ALA A 102 27.88 -12.91 -10.79
CA ALA A 102 29.17 -12.32 -11.17
C ALA A 102 29.47 -11.01 -10.42
N SER A 103 28.44 -10.34 -9.89
CA SER A 103 28.58 -9.07 -9.14
C SER A 103 28.42 -9.24 -7.63
N HIS A 104 28.43 -10.49 -7.14
CA HIS A 104 28.26 -10.78 -5.72
C HIS A 104 29.33 -10.09 -4.85
N GLU A 105 30.59 -10.18 -5.23
CA GLU A 105 31.72 -9.53 -4.53
C GLU A 105 31.55 -8.00 -4.48
N TRP A 106 31.09 -7.42 -5.59
CA TRP A 106 30.82 -5.97 -5.62
C TRP A 106 29.67 -5.60 -4.67
N ASN A 107 28.56 -6.35 -4.67
CA ASN A 107 27.44 -6.11 -3.77
C ASN A 107 27.82 -6.27 -2.29
N GLU A 108 28.70 -7.21 -1.98
CA GLU A 108 29.25 -7.40 -0.63
C GLU A 108 30.12 -6.20 -0.24
N SER A 109 31.04 -5.78 -1.09
CA SER A 109 31.89 -4.61 -0.86
C SER A 109 31.10 -3.31 -0.78
N ASN A 110 29.98 -3.19 -1.50
CA ASN A 110 29.09 -2.05 -1.46
C ASN A 110 28.22 -1.97 -0.18
N GLY A 111 28.20 -3.02 0.63
CA GLY A 111 27.35 -3.09 1.83
C GLY A 111 25.88 -3.43 1.54
N THR A 112 25.56 -3.84 0.31
CA THR A 112 24.19 -4.12 -0.16
C THR A 112 23.44 -5.08 0.75
N TYR A 113 24.07 -6.19 1.12
CA TYR A 113 23.42 -7.23 1.94
C TYR A 113 23.21 -6.79 3.38
N VAL A 114 24.20 -6.13 3.97
CA VAL A 114 24.11 -5.63 5.37
C VAL A 114 22.98 -4.60 5.47
N PHE A 115 22.90 -3.68 4.51
CA PHE A 115 21.80 -2.72 4.44
C PHE A 115 20.45 -3.42 4.28
N SER A 116 20.34 -4.40 3.36
CA SER A 116 19.10 -5.15 3.12
C SER A 116 18.61 -5.89 4.36
N TYR A 117 19.52 -6.54 5.11
CA TYR A 117 19.17 -7.23 6.36
C TYR A 117 18.66 -6.26 7.41
N GLY A 118 19.33 -5.10 7.57
CA GLY A 118 18.89 -4.04 8.49
C GLY A 118 17.51 -3.49 8.12
N LEU A 119 17.31 -3.22 6.83
CA LEU A 119 16.03 -2.76 6.30
C LEU A 119 14.92 -3.81 6.52
N GLY A 120 15.21 -5.08 6.24
CA GLY A 120 14.30 -6.19 6.48
C GLY A 120 13.86 -6.30 7.93
N LEU A 121 14.82 -6.19 8.86
CA LEU A 121 14.53 -6.18 10.30
C LEU A 121 13.61 -5.02 10.70
N VAL A 122 13.86 -3.82 10.18
CA VAL A 122 13.00 -2.66 10.43
C VAL A 122 11.60 -2.92 9.91
N ILE A 123 11.44 -3.37 8.65
CA ILE A 123 10.13 -3.63 8.03
C ILE A 123 9.34 -4.69 8.83
N VAL A 124 9.97 -5.80 9.21
CA VAL A 124 9.32 -6.84 10.03
C VAL A 124 8.91 -6.29 11.39
N SER A 125 9.75 -5.47 12.02
CA SER A 125 9.43 -4.85 13.30
C SER A 125 8.20 -3.93 13.21
N LEU A 126 8.06 -3.18 12.10
CA LEU A 126 6.86 -2.36 11.85
C LEU A 126 5.61 -3.24 11.69
N GLY A 127 5.72 -4.36 10.97
CA GLY A 127 4.63 -5.33 10.86
C GLY A 127 4.20 -5.89 12.22
N ILE A 128 5.15 -6.25 13.08
CA ILE A 128 4.88 -6.71 14.44
C ILE A 128 4.21 -5.62 15.28
N LEU A 129 4.68 -4.38 15.23
CA LEU A 129 4.07 -3.27 15.96
C LEU A 129 2.59 -3.09 15.56
N ILE A 130 2.27 -3.17 14.28
CA ILE A 130 0.88 -3.06 13.79
C ILE A 130 0.04 -4.28 14.26
N ALA A 131 0.63 -5.48 14.28
CA ALA A 131 -0.04 -6.69 14.77
C ALA A 131 -0.39 -6.62 16.26
N LEU A 132 0.35 -5.86 17.05
CA LEU A 132 0.11 -5.67 18.49
C LEU A 132 -1.12 -4.81 18.82
N HIS A 133 -1.87 -4.32 17.85
CA HIS A 133 -3.05 -3.48 18.06
C HIS A 133 -4.04 -3.97 19.13
N PRO A 134 -4.39 -5.27 19.23
CA PRO A 134 -5.36 -5.71 20.24
C PRO A 134 -4.87 -5.53 21.66
N LEU A 135 -3.57 -5.66 21.88
CA LEU A 135 -2.91 -5.57 23.19
C LEU A 135 -2.44 -4.14 23.49
N PHE A 136 -1.71 -3.56 22.55
CA PHE A 136 -1.04 -2.26 22.68
C PHE A 136 -1.38 -1.33 21.49
N PRO A 137 -2.59 -0.72 21.48
CA PRO A 137 -3.02 0.11 20.35
C PRO A 137 -2.10 1.34 20.16
N GLN A 138 -1.51 1.89 21.21
CA GLN A 138 -0.53 2.98 21.09
C GLN A 138 0.72 2.57 20.31
N ALA A 139 1.23 1.35 20.52
CA ALA A 139 2.38 0.83 19.76
C ALA A 139 2.02 0.61 18.29
N ALA A 140 0.80 0.12 18.02
CA ALA A 140 0.31 -0.06 16.66
C ALA A 140 0.11 1.28 15.93
N ALA A 141 -0.35 2.33 16.62
CA ALA A 141 -0.44 3.67 16.05
C ALA A 141 0.94 4.21 15.64
N VAL A 142 1.95 4.05 16.52
CA VAL A 142 3.34 4.41 16.20
C VAL A 142 3.88 3.59 15.04
N GLY A 143 3.65 2.27 15.03
CA GLY A 143 4.05 1.40 13.91
C GLY A 143 3.45 1.85 12.58
N SER A 144 2.15 2.17 12.57
CA SER A 144 1.47 2.69 11.37
C SER A 144 2.03 4.06 10.93
N PHE A 145 2.34 4.95 11.87
CA PHE A 145 2.99 6.23 11.56
C PHE A 145 4.36 6.03 10.90
N LEU A 146 5.18 5.13 11.41
CA LEU A 146 6.47 4.81 10.81
C LEU A 146 6.32 4.18 9.42
N VAL A 147 5.28 3.37 9.18
CA VAL A 147 4.95 2.86 7.83
C VAL A 147 4.54 3.99 6.89
N ILE A 148 3.84 5.03 7.36
CA ILE A 148 3.56 6.23 6.56
C ILE A 148 4.86 6.88 6.09
N LEU A 149 5.83 7.09 6.98
CA LEU A 149 7.13 7.67 6.63
C LEU A 149 7.89 6.78 5.65
N MET A 150 7.89 5.47 5.87
CA MET A 150 8.50 4.49 4.97
C MET A 150 7.84 4.54 3.59
N ALA A 151 6.51 4.54 3.51
CA ALA A 151 5.78 4.60 2.24
C ALA A 151 6.04 5.91 1.48
N CYS A 152 6.14 7.04 2.16
CA CYS A 152 6.55 8.30 1.54
C CYS A 152 7.97 8.23 0.98
N THR A 153 8.89 7.60 1.70
CA THR A 153 10.27 7.41 1.25
C THR A 153 10.33 6.50 0.03
N THR A 154 9.62 5.37 0.02
CA THR A 154 9.61 4.46 -1.14
C THR A 154 8.92 5.09 -2.34
N LEU A 155 7.82 5.83 -2.16
CA LEU A 155 7.17 6.56 -3.25
C LEU A 155 8.08 7.63 -3.87
N SER A 156 9.03 8.20 -3.11
CA SER A 156 10.01 9.14 -3.66
C SER A 156 10.92 8.50 -4.72
N PHE A 157 11.07 7.16 -4.73
CA PHE A 157 11.82 6.44 -5.74
C PHE A 157 11.26 6.62 -7.16
N LEU A 158 9.96 6.88 -7.31
CA LEU A 158 9.39 7.23 -8.62
C LEU A 158 9.97 8.53 -9.20
N ILE A 159 10.50 9.40 -8.35
CA ILE A 159 11.13 10.66 -8.76
C ILE A 159 12.64 10.49 -8.88
N THR A 160 13.25 9.75 -7.97
CA THR A 160 14.72 9.69 -7.84
C THR A 160 15.36 8.58 -8.67
N THR A 161 14.61 7.54 -9.05
CA THR A 161 15.15 6.33 -9.71
C THR A 161 14.71 6.26 -11.17
N PRO A 162 15.61 6.51 -12.13
CA PRO A 162 15.28 6.43 -13.57
C PRO A 162 14.76 5.05 -14.00
N GLU A 163 15.26 3.99 -13.39
CA GLU A 163 14.88 2.58 -13.67
C GLU A 163 13.42 2.26 -13.29
N ALA A 164 12.74 3.14 -12.56
CA ALA A 164 11.31 3.04 -12.30
C ALA A 164 10.46 3.25 -13.57
N TRP A 165 11.04 3.82 -14.61
CA TRP A 165 10.37 4.20 -15.86
C TRP A 165 10.90 3.42 -17.05
N VAL A 166 10.04 3.16 -18.06
CA VAL A 166 10.43 2.51 -19.30
C VAL A 166 11.26 3.49 -20.15
N SER A 167 12.50 3.10 -20.49
CA SER A 167 13.36 3.92 -21.35
C SER A 167 12.82 3.98 -22.78
N GLY A 168 12.71 5.15 -23.36
CA GLY A 168 12.51 5.37 -24.81
C GLY A 168 11.09 5.68 -25.31
N PRO A 169 9.97 5.19 -24.73
CA PRO A 169 8.64 5.51 -25.29
C PRO A 169 8.08 6.87 -24.86
N GLY A 170 8.71 7.55 -23.92
CA GLY A 170 8.25 8.86 -23.44
C GLY A 170 9.17 10.00 -23.92
N ASN A 171 8.62 11.24 -24.01
CA ASN A 171 9.38 12.44 -24.35
C ASN A 171 10.23 12.99 -23.20
N SER A 172 10.30 12.30 -22.08
CA SER A 172 11.11 12.70 -20.91
C SER A 172 12.30 11.77 -20.73
N ALA A 173 13.36 12.28 -20.10
CA ALA A 173 14.53 11.48 -19.72
C ALA A 173 14.19 10.27 -18.84
N TYR A 174 12.99 10.26 -18.24
CA TYR A 174 12.51 9.25 -17.31
C TYR A 174 11.39 8.36 -17.87
N GLY A 175 11.06 8.43 -19.16
CA GLY A 175 10.03 7.59 -19.77
C GLY A 175 8.59 7.80 -19.27
N PHE A 176 8.33 8.83 -18.46
CA PHE A 176 6.98 9.14 -17.97
C PHE A 176 5.96 9.24 -19.15
N PRO A 177 4.74 8.68 -19.05
CA PRO A 177 4.12 8.04 -17.87
C PRO A 177 4.25 6.50 -17.81
N PHE A 178 5.16 5.89 -18.55
CA PHE A 178 5.27 4.45 -18.69
C PHE A 178 6.13 3.84 -17.58
N LEU A 179 5.49 3.20 -16.58
CA LEU A 179 6.18 2.53 -15.48
C LEU A 179 6.84 1.22 -15.94
N ALA A 180 8.10 1.06 -15.60
CA ALA A 180 8.80 -0.22 -15.67
C ALA A 180 8.40 -1.14 -14.51
N LEU A 181 8.81 -2.41 -14.54
CA LEU A 181 8.49 -3.35 -13.46
C LEU A 181 8.88 -2.84 -12.05
N PRO A 182 10.09 -2.26 -11.84
CA PRO A 182 10.43 -1.66 -10.55
C PRO A 182 9.46 -0.54 -10.14
N GLY A 183 9.07 0.33 -11.07
CA GLY A 183 8.11 1.41 -10.81
C GLY A 183 6.71 0.90 -10.46
N LEU A 184 6.26 -0.19 -11.10
CA LEU A 184 5.00 -0.86 -10.76
C LEU A 184 5.01 -1.44 -9.34
N LEU A 185 6.18 -1.89 -8.86
CA LEU A 185 6.33 -2.36 -7.49
C LEU A 185 6.24 -1.21 -6.48
N VAL A 186 6.79 -0.05 -6.81
CA VAL A 186 6.79 1.13 -5.94
C VAL A 186 5.43 1.82 -5.89
N VAL A 187 4.73 1.97 -7.02
CA VAL A 187 3.44 2.70 -7.04
C VAL A 187 2.38 2.07 -6.13
N LYS A 188 2.48 0.76 -5.86
CA LYS A 188 1.59 0.06 -4.92
C LYS A 188 1.72 0.57 -3.47
N ASP A 189 2.82 1.21 -3.13
CA ASP A 189 3.02 1.78 -1.80
C ASP A 189 2.06 2.95 -1.51
N SER A 190 1.41 3.50 -2.54
CA SER A 190 0.29 4.43 -2.37
C SER A 190 -0.91 3.81 -1.64
N ILE A 191 -1.19 2.52 -1.89
CA ILE A 191 -2.23 1.76 -1.19
C ILE A 191 -1.78 1.48 0.25
N MET A 192 -0.51 1.12 0.44
CA MET A 192 0.06 0.89 1.77
C MET A 192 0.04 2.17 2.61
N LEU A 193 0.32 3.33 2.01
CA LEU A 193 0.21 4.64 2.64
C LEU A 193 -1.21 4.90 3.16
N GLY A 194 -2.23 4.72 2.31
CA GLY A 194 -3.63 4.87 2.70
C GLY A 194 -4.04 3.90 3.81
N ALA A 195 -3.61 2.64 3.72
CA ALA A 195 -3.85 1.62 4.72
C ALA A 195 -3.20 1.97 6.07
N ALA A 196 -1.97 2.48 6.05
CA ALA A 196 -1.25 2.89 7.26
C ALA A 196 -1.91 4.11 7.94
N ILE A 197 -2.42 5.09 7.18
CA ILE A 197 -3.17 6.22 7.73
C ILE A 197 -4.43 5.74 8.45
N LEU A 198 -5.20 4.86 7.82
CA LEU A 198 -6.44 4.33 8.40
C LEU A 198 -6.18 3.49 9.66
N THR A 199 -5.18 2.60 9.62
CA THR A 199 -4.83 1.76 10.78
C THR A 199 -4.21 2.57 11.91
N MET A 200 -3.52 3.68 11.62
CA MET A 200 -3.04 4.63 12.63
C MET A 200 -4.22 5.30 13.34
N ALA A 201 -5.19 5.83 12.57
CA ALA A 201 -6.35 6.50 13.12
C ALA A 201 -7.20 5.56 14.02
N ASP A 202 -7.50 4.36 13.53
CA ASP A 202 -8.23 3.33 14.28
C ASP A 202 -7.50 2.91 15.58
N SER A 203 -6.16 2.79 15.52
CA SER A 203 -5.37 2.45 16.71
C SER A 203 -5.32 3.59 17.72
N ALA A 204 -5.23 4.82 17.26
CA ALA A 204 -5.26 6.01 18.12
C ALA A 204 -6.63 6.18 18.81
N GLU A 205 -7.72 5.99 18.05
CA GLU A 205 -9.07 6.03 18.62
C GLU A 205 -9.27 4.95 19.69
N THR A 206 -8.88 3.70 19.40
CA THR A 206 -8.94 2.60 20.37
C THR A 206 -8.14 2.90 21.64
N TYR A 207 -6.97 3.52 21.52
CA TYR A 207 -6.17 3.93 22.67
C TYR A 207 -6.89 4.99 23.51
N LEU A 208 -7.41 6.04 22.86
CA LEU A 208 -8.13 7.11 23.56
C LEU A 208 -9.39 6.59 24.28
N GLN A 209 -10.12 5.66 23.68
CA GLN A 209 -11.27 5.01 24.33
C GLN A 209 -10.85 4.22 25.57
N LYS A 210 -9.73 3.49 25.52
CA LYS A 210 -9.21 2.74 26.68
C LYS A 210 -8.83 3.66 27.85
N ILE A 211 -8.17 4.78 27.61
CA ILE A 211 -7.81 5.72 28.70
C ILE A 211 -9.00 6.54 29.19
N GLY A 212 -9.95 6.89 28.32
CA GLY A 212 -11.18 7.58 28.70
C GLY A 212 -12.15 6.71 29.51
N ALA A 213 -12.10 5.39 29.33
CA ALA A 213 -12.88 4.44 30.14
C ALA A 213 -12.23 4.10 31.49
N ALA A 214 -10.95 4.47 31.69
CA ALA A 214 -10.20 4.23 32.93
C ALA A 214 -10.26 5.42 33.93
N ASN A 215 -10.77 6.57 33.48
CA ASN A 215 -11.02 7.79 34.27
C ASN A 215 -12.49 7.92 34.62
#